data_014ebaa6c9292a003cf864fd391bfcd1
#
_entry.id   014ebaa6c9292a003cf864fd391bfcd1
#
_cell.length_a   1.000
_cell.length_b   1.000
_cell.length_c   1.000
_cell.angle_alpha   90.00
_cell.angle_beta   90.00
_cell.angle_gamma   90.00
#
_symmetry.space_group_name_H-M   'P 1'
#
loop_
_entity.id
_entity.type
_entity.pdbx_description
1 polymer ?
#
loop_
_entity_poly.entity_id
_entity_poly.type
_entity_poly.pdbx_seq_one_letter_code
_entity_poly.pdbx_strand_id
1 'polypeptide(L)'
;FIETGWFITDLGSTNGTYVSGHPVDRAPLRDGDLVKVGATIFKFLSTENIEAAFHEEIYRLAIIDGLTQVYNRRYLEEFLDREMSRCRRHGRPMCLIIFDIDNFKQINDQFGHLSGDYVLRSIADKLNRRIRREELLARYGGDEFVVILPETDLDDAIKFGEIIREGIEILPLSFDGWKIPVTVSLGVGRYNHKMTQSSELIASADSALYRAKANGRNQVSN
;
A
#
# COMPACT_ATOMS: atom_id res chain seq x y z
N PHE A 1 -42.69 -23.48 -16.78
CA PHE A 1 -41.35 -22.87 -16.87
C PHE A 1 -41.04 -22.35 -15.49
N ILE A 2 -40.03 -22.91 -14.81
CA ILE A 2 -39.48 -22.36 -13.55
C ILE A 2 -38.51 -21.29 -14.01
N GLU A 3 -38.85 -20.01 -13.72
CA GLU A 3 -37.89 -18.90 -13.93
C GLU A 3 -36.69 -19.12 -12.99
N THR A 4 -35.58 -19.54 -13.55
CA THR A 4 -34.31 -19.64 -12.82
C THR A 4 -33.63 -18.29 -12.87
N GLY A 5 -33.65 -17.56 -11.75
CA GLY A 5 -33.03 -16.23 -11.65
C GLY A 5 -33.45 -15.49 -10.38
N TRP A 6 -32.76 -14.40 -10.12
CA TRP A 6 -33.11 -13.49 -9.03
C TRP A 6 -34.09 -12.44 -9.52
N PHE A 7 -35.14 -12.20 -8.74
CA PHE A 7 -36.19 -11.22 -9.03
C PHE A 7 -36.43 -10.33 -7.82
N ILE A 8 -36.73 -9.06 -8.08
CA ILE A 8 -37.27 -8.16 -7.08
C ILE A 8 -38.74 -7.91 -7.41
N THR A 9 -39.54 -7.80 -6.39
CA THR A 9 -40.97 -7.47 -6.50
C THR A 9 -41.35 -6.39 -5.50
N ASP A 10 -41.99 -5.32 -5.97
CA ASP A 10 -42.56 -4.30 -5.07
C ASP A 10 -43.87 -4.84 -4.46
N LEU A 11 -43.94 -4.83 -3.15
CA LEU A 11 -45.09 -5.30 -2.38
C LEU A 11 -46.07 -4.17 -2.06
N GLY A 12 -46.17 -3.14 -2.88
CA GLY A 12 -47.03 -2.00 -2.69
C GLY A 12 -46.39 -0.92 -1.81
N SER A 13 -45.11 -0.66 -2.01
CA SER A 13 -44.38 0.36 -1.26
C SER A 13 -44.87 1.78 -1.59
N THR A 14 -44.87 2.68 -0.61
CA THR A 14 -45.37 4.07 -0.76
C THR A 14 -44.56 4.88 -1.80
N ASN A 15 -43.25 4.60 -1.93
CA ASN A 15 -42.33 5.37 -2.80
C ASN A 15 -41.89 4.59 -4.04
N GLY A 16 -42.41 3.38 -4.24
CA GLY A 16 -42.02 2.49 -5.33
C GLY A 16 -40.62 1.90 -5.19
N THR A 17 -40.36 0.82 -5.94
CA THR A 17 -39.08 0.17 -6.07
C THR A 17 -38.49 0.48 -7.45
N TYR A 18 -37.22 0.79 -7.51
CA TYR A 18 -36.56 1.13 -8.77
C TYR A 18 -35.35 0.21 -9.00
N VAL A 19 -35.18 -0.26 -10.23
CA VAL A 19 -33.99 -1.01 -10.67
C VAL A 19 -33.27 -0.19 -11.73
N SER A 20 -32.01 0.15 -11.49
CA SER A 20 -31.17 0.94 -12.39
C SER A 20 -31.85 2.22 -12.90
N GLY A 21 -32.59 2.90 -11.99
CA GLY A 21 -33.29 4.17 -12.25
C GLY A 21 -34.72 4.03 -12.82
N HIS A 22 -35.20 2.82 -13.14
CA HIS A 22 -36.54 2.57 -13.68
C HIS A 22 -37.47 2.02 -12.60
N PRO A 23 -38.69 2.53 -12.45
CA PRO A 23 -39.69 1.98 -11.50
C PRO A 23 -40.13 0.60 -11.95
N VAL A 24 -40.29 -0.32 -11.01
CA VAL A 24 -40.65 -1.72 -11.32
C VAL A 24 -41.66 -2.24 -10.28
N ASP A 25 -42.65 -2.99 -10.77
CA ASP A 25 -43.52 -3.83 -9.92
C ASP A 25 -42.85 -5.19 -9.67
N ARG A 26 -42.22 -5.75 -10.72
CA ARG A 26 -41.40 -6.95 -10.69
C ARG A 26 -40.33 -6.87 -11.81
N ALA A 27 -39.08 -7.13 -11.46
CA ALA A 27 -38.01 -7.16 -12.44
C ALA A 27 -36.98 -8.25 -12.13
N PRO A 28 -36.38 -8.88 -13.16
CA PRO A 28 -35.22 -9.74 -12.98
C PRO A 28 -34.03 -8.86 -12.54
N LEU A 29 -33.24 -9.36 -11.60
CA LEU A 29 -31.99 -8.71 -11.18
C LEU A 29 -30.82 -9.34 -11.91
N ARG A 30 -29.98 -8.47 -12.46
CA ARG A 30 -28.68 -8.81 -13.05
C ARG A 30 -27.56 -8.33 -12.14
N ASP A 31 -26.44 -9.00 -12.20
CA ASP A 31 -25.25 -8.59 -11.49
C ASP A 31 -24.90 -7.12 -11.75
N GLY A 32 -24.66 -6.37 -10.66
CA GLY A 32 -24.38 -4.93 -10.72
C GLY A 32 -25.60 -4.00 -10.71
N ASP A 33 -26.84 -4.51 -10.76
CA ASP A 33 -28.04 -3.68 -10.73
C ASP A 33 -28.15 -2.85 -9.44
N LEU A 34 -28.54 -1.58 -9.59
CA LEU A 34 -28.82 -0.69 -8.48
C LEU A 34 -30.30 -0.71 -8.15
N VAL A 35 -30.64 -1.22 -6.98
CA VAL A 35 -32.00 -1.28 -6.45
C VAL A 35 -32.22 -0.14 -5.47
N LYS A 36 -33.13 0.78 -5.79
CA LYS A 36 -33.51 1.88 -4.89
C LYS A 36 -34.86 1.56 -4.23
N VAL A 37 -34.87 1.62 -2.90
CA VAL A 37 -36.08 1.47 -2.07
C VAL A 37 -36.11 2.67 -1.11
N GLY A 38 -37.05 3.56 -1.30
CA GLY A 38 -37.12 4.83 -0.56
C GLY A 38 -35.87 5.68 -0.81
N ALA A 39 -35.12 6.03 0.25
CA ALA A 39 -33.88 6.80 0.17
C ALA A 39 -32.63 5.92 0.07
N THR A 40 -32.74 4.59 0.19
CA THR A 40 -31.62 3.66 0.22
C THR A 40 -31.40 3.04 -1.15
N ILE A 41 -30.15 2.94 -1.55
CA ILE A 41 -29.72 2.26 -2.78
C ILE A 41 -28.90 1.05 -2.40
N PHE A 42 -29.28 -0.11 -2.92
CA PHE A 42 -28.58 -1.39 -2.80
C PHE A 42 -27.96 -1.74 -4.16
N LYS A 43 -26.78 -2.34 -4.17
CA LYS A 43 -26.21 -2.96 -5.35
C LYS A 43 -26.43 -4.47 -5.27
N PHE A 44 -27.09 -5.03 -6.28
CA PHE A 44 -27.25 -6.48 -6.38
C PHE A 44 -25.97 -7.11 -6.92
N LEU A 45 -25.49 -8.13 -6.22
CA LEU A 45 -24.35 -8.95 -6.66
C LEU A 45 -24.82 -10.40 -6.75
N SER A 46 -24.52 -11.04 -7.88
CA SER A 46 -24.77 -12.48 -8.05
C SER A 46 -23.80 -13.31 -7.18
N THR A 47 -24.13 -14.57 -6.92
CA THR A 47 -23.32 -15.45 -6.07
C THR A 47 -21.90 -15.62 -6.60
N GLU A 48 -21.73 -15.74 -7.93
CA GLU A 48 -20.43 -15.86 -8.57
C GLU A 48 -19.56 -14.60 -8.38
N ASN A 49 -20.19 -13.42 -8.43
CA ASN A 49 -19.49 -12.15 -8.24
C ASN A 49 -19.20 -11.87 -6.75
N ILE A 50 -20.02 -12.36 -5.83
CA ILE A 50 -19.77 -12.31 -4.40
C ILE A 50 -18.55 -13.15 -4.03
N GLU A 51 -18.42 -14.37 -4.56
CA GLU A 51 -17.24 -15.21 -4.32
C GLU A 51 -15.97 -14.56 -4.88
N ALA A 52 -16.01 -14.04 -6.10
CA ALA A 52 -14.88 -13.35 -6.70
C ALA A 52 -14.49 -12.10 -5.89
N ALA A 53 -15.46 -11.25 -5.52
CA ALA A 53 -15.21 -10.07 -4.69
C ALA A 53 -14.69 -10.43 -3.29
N PHE A 54 -15.19 -11.52 -2.71
CA PHE A 54 -14.72 -12.02 -1.41
C PHE A 54 -13.29 -12.55 -1.49
N HIS A 55 -12.96 -13.31 -2.55
CA HIS A 55 -11.59 -13.76 -2.77
C HIS A 55 -10.62 -12.61 -3.02
N GLU A 56 -11.04 -11.60 -3.77
CA GLU A 56 -10.22 -10.40 -4.01
C GLU A 56 -9.98 -9.62 -2.72
N GLU A 57 -11.01 -9.46 -1.88
CA GLU A 57 -10.88 -8.77 -0.59
C GLU A 57 -10.02 -9.57 0.40
N ILE A 58 -10.18 -10.91 0.48
CA ILE A 58 -9.29 -11.76 1.29
C ILE A 58 -7.86 -11.63 0.81
N TYR A 59 -7.63 -11.69 -0.50
CA TYR A 59 -6.31 -11.53 -1.07
C TYR A 59 -5.73 -10.15 -0.72
N ARG A 60 -6.51 -9.08 -0.89
CA ARG A 60 -6.11 -7.71 -0.52
C ARG A 60 -5.73 -7.62 0.95
N LEU A 61 -6.55 -8.15 1.86
CA LEU A 61 -6.27 -8.17 3.30
C LEU A 61 -5.02 -8.98 3.64
N ALA A 62 -4.69 -9.98 2.84
CA ALA A 62 -3.49 -10.81 3.04
C ALA A 62 -2.19 -10.13 2.62
N ILE A 63 -2.23 -9.15 1.68
CA ILE A 63 -1.04 -8.55 1.08
C ILE A 63 -0.87 -7.05 1.37
N ILE A 64 -1.92 -6.35 1.85
CA ILE A 64 -1.92 -4.91 2.10
C ILE A 64 -1.81 -4.64 3.60
N ASP A 65 -1.07 -3.60 3.98
CA ASP A 65 -1.04 -3.06 5.35
C ASP A 65 -2.33 -2.27 5.63
N GLY A 66 -3.03 -2.63 6.68
CA GLY A 66 -4.35 -2.07 7.02
C GLY A 66 -4.33 -0.58 7.34
N LEU A 67 -3.21 -0.02 7.84
CA LEU A 67 -3.09 1.39 8.17
C LEU A 67 -2.71 2.24 6.96
N THR A 68 -1.66 1.84 6.25
CA THR A 68 -1.01 2.66 5.21
C THR A 68 -1.47 2.34 3.80
N GLN A 69 -2.18 1.25 3.60
CA GLN A 69 -2.69 0.78 2.30
C GLN A 69 -1.59 0.53 1.23
N VAL A 70 -0.33 0.46 1.62
CA VAL A 70 0.75 -0.09 0.80
C VAL A 70 0.89 -1.60 1.07
N TYR A 71 1.77 -2.28 0.38
CA TYR A 71 1.99 -3.71 0.62
C TYR A 71 2.49 -3.97 2.05
N ASN A 72 2.15 -5.13 2.59
CA ASN A 72 2.65 -5.57 3.90
C ASN A 72 3.99 -6.32 3.76
N ARG A 73 4.62 -6.59 4.90
CA ARG A 73 5.90 -7.31 4.99
C ARG A 73 5.87 -8.68 4.31
N ARG A 74 4.77 -9.42 4.46
CA ARG A 74 4.67 -10.76 3.88
C ARG A 74 4.75 -10.71 2.35
N TYR A 75 4.00 -9.82 1.72
CA TYR A 75 4.03 -9.68 0.27
C TYR A 75 5.38 -9.15 -0.23
N LEU A 76 6.02 -8.25 0.53
CA LEU A 76 7.39 -7.79 0.26
C LEU A 76 8.37 -8.97 0.14
N GLU A 77 8.36 -9.87 1.12
CA GLU A 77 9.27 -11.03 1.15
C GLU A 77 9.03 -11.95 -0.06
N GLU A 78 7.77 -12.26 -0.37
CA GLU A 78 7.37 -13.05 -1.55
C GLU A 78 7.77 -12.37 -2.88
N PHE A 79 7.62 -11.05 -2.98
CA PHE A 79 8.01 -10.28 -4.17
C PHE A 79 9.54 -10.25 -4.33
N LEU A 80 10.26 -10.01 -3.25
CA LEU A 80 11.72 -9.93 -3.25
C LEU A 80 12.36 -11.26 -3.69
N ASP A 81 11.87 -12.39 -3.21
CA ASP A 81 12.36 -13.73 -3.60
C ASP A 81 12.14 -13.99 -5.11
N ARG A 82 10.99 -13.56 -5.65
CA ARG A 82 10.71 -13.66 -7.09
C ARG A 82 11.67 -12.79 -7.92
N GLU A 83 11.86 -11.54 -7.52
CA GLU A 83 12.73 -10.62 -8.24
C GLU A 83 14.21 -11.03 -8.15
N MET A 84 14.69 -11.51 -7.00
CA MET A 84 16.04 -12.10 -6.89
C MET A 84 16.25 -13.27 -7.85
N SER A 85 15.24 -14.13 -7.97
CA SER A 85 15.26 -15.25 -8.92
C SER A 85 15.31 -14.78 -10.37
N ARG A 86 14.64 -13.67 -10.72
CA ARG A 86 14.68 -13.04 -12.05
C ARG A 86 16.05 -12.40 -12.30
N CYS A 87 16.57 -11.64 -11.34
CA CYS A 87 17.89 -11.02 -11.42
C CYS A 87 18.99 -12.05 -11.63
N ARG A 88 18.94 -13.17 -10.91
CA ARG A 88 19.90 -14.28 -11.06
C ARG A 88 19.86 -14.88 -12.46
N ARG A 89 18.67 -15.06 -13.06
CA ARG A 89 18.54 -15.65 -14.40
C ARG A 89 18.97 -14.71 -15.52
N HIS A 90 18.72 -13.43 -15.38
CA HIS A 90 18.87 -12.47 -16.48
C HIS A 90 20.03 -11.49 -16.29
N GLY A 91 20.76 -11.58 -15.17
CA GLY A 91 21.89 -10.68 -14.88
C GLY A 91 21.48 -9.21 -14.68
N ARG A 92 20.22 -8.94 -14.32
CA ARG A 92 19.71 -7.57 -14.16
C ARG A 92 20.04 -7.02 -12.79
N PRO A 93 20.34 -5.71 -12.66
CA PRO A 93 20.54 -5.07 -11.37
C PRO A 93 19.23 -4.97 -10.61
N MET A 94 19.30 -4.89 -9.30
CA MET A 94 18.18 -4.59 -8.42
C MET A 94 18.72 -3.94 -7.15
N CYS A 95 18.00 -2.95 -6.64
CA CYS A 95 18.28 -2.32 -5.35
C CYS A 95 17.06 -2.41 -4.43
N LEU A 96 17.33 -2.32 -3.13
CA LEU A 96 16.34 -2.21 -2.08
C LEU A 96 16.69 -0.98 -1.24
N ILE A 97 15.68 -0.16 -0.96
CA ILE A 97 15.78 0.95 -0.03
C ILE A 97 14.95 0.58 1.19
N ILE A 98 15.55 0.60 2.38
CA ILE A 98 14.82 0.59 3.65
C ILE A 98 14.91 1.98 4.26
N PHE A 99 13.80 2.49 4.78
CA PHE A 99 13.80 3.76 5.48
C PHE A 99 12.91 3.74 6.72
N ASP A 100 13.24 4.61 7.65
CA ASP A 100 12.60 4.71 8.96
C ASP A 100 12.36 6.19 9.28
N ILE A 101 11.24 6.48 9.93
CA ILE A 101 10.86 7.84 10.31
C ILE A 101 11.68 8.26 11.52
N ASP A 102 12.48 9.30 11.37
CA ASP A 102 13.35 9.77 12.41
C ASP A 102 12.55 10.24 13.66
N ASN A 103 12.91 9.71 14.80
CA ASN A 103 12.31 10.06 16.10
C ASN A 103 10.79 9.82 16.16
N PHE A 104 10.25 8.85 15.45
CA PHE A 104 8.81 8.58 15.38
C PHE A 104 8.14 8.38 16.75
N LYS A 105 8.86 7.76 17.70
CA LYS A 105 8.38 7.64 19.07
C LYS A 105 8.13 9.01 19.71
N GLN A 106 9.00 9.99 19.48
CA GLN A 106 8.81 11.35 20.02
C GLN A 106 7.58 12.04 19.41
N ILE A 107 7.30 11.79 18.13
CA ILE A 107 6.07 12.29 17.48
C ILE A 107 4.84 11.71 18.18
N ASN A 108 4.81 10.40 18.45
CA ASN A 108 3.72 9.77 19.18
C ASN A 108 3.58 10.28 20.62
N ASP A 109 4.72 10.43 21.32
CA ASP A 109 4.73 10.89 22.72
C ASP A 109 4.26 12.35 22.83
N GLN A 110 4.57 13.19 21.83
CA GLN A 110 4.24 14.62 21.85
C GLN A 110 2.83 14.93 21.30
N PHE A 111 2.42 14.26 20.20
CA PHE A 111 1.19 14.59 19.47
C PHE A 111 0.13 13.48 19.52
N GLY A 112 0.43 12.36 20.20
CA GLY A 112 -0.47 11.21 20.33
C GLY A 112 -0.36 10.21 19.16
N HIS A 113 -0.82 8.98 19.39
CA HIS A 113 -0.74 7.89 18.39
C HIS A 113 -1.53 8.18 17.12
N LEU A 114 -2.65 8.91 17.19
CA LEU A 114 -3.44 9.26 16.00
C LEU A 114 -2.65 10.17 15.05
N SER A 115 -1.78 11.03 15.56
CA SER A 115 -0.90 11.86 14.74
C SER A 115 0.19 11.02 14.08
N GLY A 116 0.75 10.03 14.78
CA GLY A 116 1.68 9.07 14.19
C GLY A 116 1.04 8.26 13.06
N ASP A 117 -0.17 7.78 13.25
CA ASP A 117 -0.95 7.10 12.21
C ASP A 117 -1.20 7.99 10.99
N TYR A 118 -1.50 9.27 11.22
CA TYR A 118 -1.65 10.26 10.14
C TYR A 118 -0.34 10.48 9.38
N VAL A 119 0.80 10.57 10.09
CA VAL A 119 2.13 10.69 9.47
C VAL A 119 2.43 9.48 8.58
N LEU A 120 2.23 8.26 9.10
CA LEU A 120 2.45 7.02 8.35
C LEU A 120 1.61 6.95 7.08
N ARG A 121 0.30 7.27 7.16
CA ARG A 121 -0.59 7.31 5.99
C ARG A 121 -0.14 8.36 4.97
N SER A 122 0.21 9.56 5.43
CA SER A 122 0.59 10.66 4.55
C SER A 122 1.89 10.38 3.78
N ILE A 123 2.87 9.74 4.42
CA ILE A 123 4.11 9.29 3.79
C ILE A 123 3.81 8.20 2.75
N ALA A 124 3.03 7.18 3.13
CA ALA A 124 2.66 6.09 2.24
C ALA A 124 1.91 6.61 1.00
N ASP A 125 0.92 7.49 1.16
CA ASP A 125 0.17 8.11 0.07
C ASP A 125 1.07 8.92 -0.89
N LYS A 126 2.00 9.69 -0.32
CA LYS A 126 2.95 10.47 -1.13
C LYS A 126 3.86 9.58 -1.96
N LEU A 127 4.38 8.53 -1.36
CA LEU A 127 5.31 7.63 -2.03
C LEU A 127 4.59 6.73 -3.04
N ASN A 128 3.42 6.21 -2.72
CA ASN A 128 2.65 5.34 -3.61
C ASN A 128 2.33 5.98 -4.96
N ARG A 129 2.21 7.31 -5.01
CA ARG A 129 2.04 8.07 -6.27
C ARG A 129 3.30 8.18 -7.13
N ARG A 130 4.48 7.83 -6.59
CA ARG A 130 5.78 7.91 -7.26
C ARG A 130 6.35 6.56 -7.64
N ILE A 131 5.85 5.50 -7.02
CA ILE A 131 6.25 4.11 -7.28
C ILE A 131 5.73 3.69 -8.65
N ARG A 132 6.60 3.13 -9.48
CA ARG A 132 6.25 2.58 -10.79
C ARG A 132 5.58 1.22 -10.62
N ARG A 133 4.96 0.74 -11.70
CA ARG A 133 4.23 -0.54 -11.68
C ARG A 133 5.12 -1.75 -11.38
N GLU A 134 6.36 -1.72 -11.81
CA GLU A 134 7.39 -2.75 -11.59
C GLU A 134 8.06 -2.67 -10.23
N GLU A 135 7.94 -1.53 -9.54
CA GLU A 135 8.50 -1.28 -8.21
C GLU A 135 7.51 -1.69 -7.13
N LEU A 136 8.00 -1.84 -5.91
CA LEU A 136 7.13 -2.17 -4.78
C LEU A 136 7.44 -1.27 -3.59
N LEU A 137 6.39 -0.71 -2.98
CA LEU A 137 6.45 -0.04 -1.68
C LEU A 137 5.70 -0.88 -0.66
N ALA A 138 6.35 -1.19 0.45
CA ALA A 138 5.74 -1.94 1.54
C ALA A 138 6.06 -1.31 2.89
N ARG A 139 5.16 -1.51 3.86
CA ARG A 139 5.43 -1.26 5.27
C ARG A 139 6.06 -2.52 5.85
N TYR A 140 7.30 -2.39 6.34
CA TYR A 140 8.07 -3.51 6.88
C TYR A 140 7.69 -3.81 8.34
N GLY A 141 7.43 -2.76 9.11
CA GLY A 141 6.94 -2.84 10.50
C GLY A 141 7.01 -1.48 11.18
N GLY A 142 6.19 -1.22 12.18
CA GLY A 142 6.24 0.03 12.93
C GLY A 142 6.25 1.28 12.04
N ASP A 143 7.37 1.97 12.04
CA ASP A 143 7.70 3.18 11.27
C ASP A 143 8.66 2.92 10.09
N GLU A 144 8.92 1.65 9.77
CA GLU A 144 9.82 1.22 8.70
C GLU A 144 9.09 0.89 7.42
N PHE A 145 9.62 1.37 6.30
CA PHE A 145 9.15 1.09 4.95
C PHE A 145 10.28 0.56 4.08
N VAL A 146 9.91 -0.22 3.09
CA VAL A 146 10.86 -0.77 2.09
C VAL A 146 10.36 -0.49 0.69
N VAL A 147 11.29 -0.07 -0.17
CA VAL A 147 11.06 0.05 -1.61
C VAL A 147 11.97 -0.94 -2.34
N ILE A 148 11.40 -1.75 -3.23
CA ILE A 148 12.16 -2.61 -4.14
C ILE A 148 12.19 -1.95 -5.50
N LEU A 149 13.39 -1.83 -6.07
CA LEU A 149 13.69 -1.20 -7.34
C LEU A 149 14.30 -2.23 -8.30
N PRO A 150 13.48 -2.98 -9.05
CA PRO A 150 13.98 -3.86 -10.10
C PRO A 150 14.68 -3.07 -11.21
N GLU A 151 15.65 -3.69 -11.87
CA GLU A 151 16.37 -3.14 -13.02
C GLU A 151 17.01 -1.75 -12.76
N THR A 152 17.34 -1.47 -11.49
CA THR A 152 17.89 -0.18 -11.05
C THR A 152 19.27 -0.40 -10.46
N ASP A 153 20.25 0.40 -10.90
CA ASP A 153 21.60 0.37 -10.34
C ASP A 153 21.69 1.18 -9.02
N LEU A 154 22.86 1.10 -8.36
CA LEU A 154 23.05 1.70 -7.05
C LEU A 154 22.96 3.24 -7.09
N ASP A 155 23.53 3.87 -8.11
CA ASP A 155 23.57 5.34 -8.20
C ASP A 155 22.16 5.91 -8.41
N ASP A 156 21.35 5.25 -9.23
CA ASP A 156 19.96 5.68 -9.45
C ASP A 156 19.08 5.36 -8.23
N ALA A 157 19.34 4.27 -7.51
CA ALA A 157 18.66 3.97 -6.26
C ALA A 157 18.98 5.01 -5.17
N ILE A 158 20.24 5.47 -5.06
CA ILE A 158 20.64 6.53 -4.14
C ILE A 158 19.94 7.85 -4.50
N LYS A 159 19.91 8.25 -5.78
CA LYS A 159 19.18 9.43 -6.24
C LYS A 159 17.69 9.34 -5.89
N PHE A 160 17.09 8.17 -6.09
CA PHE A 160 15.69 7.97 -5.72
C PHE A 160 15.49 8.03 -4.21
N GLY A 161 16.43 7.52 -3.41
CA GLY A 161 16.45 7.68 -1.96
C GLY A 161 16.46 9.14 -1.52
N GLU A 162 17.28 10.00 -2.16
CA GLU A 162 17.28 11.44 -1.89
C GLU A 162 15.95 12.12 -2.27
N ILE A 163 15.35 11.72 -3.38
CA ILE A 163 14.01 12.21 -3.77
C ILE A 163 12.95 11.84 -2.71
N ILE A 164 13.02 10.65 -2.14
CA ILE A 164 12.16 10.23 -1.03
C ILE A 164 12.42 11.11 0.19
N ARG A 165 13.69 11.23 0.61
CA ARG A 165 14.10 12.01 1.78
C ARG A 165 13.61 13.46 1.71
N GLU A 166 14.00 14.18 0.65
CA GLU A 166 13.61 15.57 0.43
C GLU A 166 12.08 15.72 0.31
N GLY A 167 11.46 14.79 -0.40
CA GLY A 167 10.01 14.79 -0.56
C GLY A 167 9.26 14.67 0.77
N ILE A 168 9.76 13.89 1.73
CA ILE A 168 9.17 13.74 3.07
C ILE A 168 9.50 14.95 3.93
N GLU A 169 10.74 15.44 3.93
CA GLU A 169 11.18 16.60 4.70
C GLU A 169 10.33 17.86 4.42
N ILE A 170 9.95 18.08 3.15
CA ILE A 170 9.10 19.23 2.76
C ILE A 170 7.60 18.94 2.83
N LEU A 171 7.19 17.75 3.26
CA LEU A 171 5.77 17.40 3.32
C LEU A 171 5.04 18.22 4.38
N PRO A 172 4.01 19.03 4.02
CA PRO A 172 3.33 19.88 4.99
C PRO A 172 2.36 19.05 5.84
N LEU A 173 2.89 18.37 6.84
CA LEU A 173 2.08 17.58 7.78
C LEU A 173 1.54 18.48 8.89
N SER A 174 0.23 18.43 9.09
CA SER A 174 -0.42 19.09 10.23
C SER A 174 -1.57 18.25 10.75
N PHE A 175 -1.67 18.11 12.06
CA PHE A 175 -2.71 17.36 12.75
C PHE A 175 -3.20 18.18 13.95
N ASP A 176 -4.52 18.33 14.08
CA ASP A 176 -5.16 19.16 15.13
C ASP A 176 -4.57 20.58 15.27
N GLY A 177 -4.21 21.19 14.13
CA GLY A 177 -3.64 22.55 14.09
C GLY A 177 -2.13 22.62 14.38
N TRP A 178 -1.49 21.51 14.73
CA TRP A 178 -0.06 21.43 14.99
C TRP A 178 0.70 20.99 13.74
N LYS A 179 1.78 21.70 13.41
CA LYS A 179 2.72 21.26 12.37
C LYS A 179 3.60 20.15 12.93
N ILE A 180 3.74 19.05 12.19
CA ILE A 180 4.56 17.90 12.55
C ILE A 180 5.74 17.83 11.58
N PRO A 181 6.93 18.33 11.95
CA PRO A 181 8.13 18.16 11.12
C PRO A 181 8.55 16.69 11.15
N VAL A 182 8.80 16.13 9.95
CA VAL A 182 9.19 14.74 9.81
C VAL A 182 10.38 14.64 8.88
N THR A 183 11.38 13.87 9.26
CA THR A 183 12.49 13.44 8.41
C THR A 183 12.59 11.94 8.40
N VAL A 184 13.33 11.39 7.45
CA VAL A 184 13.58 9.96 7.32
C VAL A 184 15.06 9.70 7.08
N SER A 185 15.55 8.61 7.65
CA SER A 185 16.86 8.05 7.33
C SER A 185 16.68 6.86 6.40
N LEU A 186 17.55 6.72 5.41
CA LEU A 186 17.44 5.69 4.39
C LEU A 186 18.73 4.89 4.26
N GLY A 187 18.58 3.59 4.06
CA GLY A 187 19.66 2.68 3.70
C GLY A 187 19.39 2.04 2.34
N VAL A 188 20.38 2.04 1.47
CA VAL A 188 20.30 1.44 0.14
C VAL A 188 21.17 0.20 0.07
N GLY A 189 20.56 -0.94 -0.25
CA GLY A 189 21.23 -2.20 -0.53
C GLY A 189 21.16 -2.55 -2.01
N ARG A 190 22.27 -3.01 -2.58
CA ARG A 190 22.33 -3.53 -3.96
C ARG A 190 22.34 -5.04 -3.95
N TYR A 191 21.48 -5.65 -4.76
CA TYR A 191 21.53 -7.09 -5.00
C TYR A 191 22.87 -7.51 -5.59
N ASN A 192 23.45 -8.56 -5.01
CA ASN A 192 24.63 -9.23 -5.51
C ASN A 192 24.27 -10.70 -5.82
N HIS A 193 24.71 -11.21 -6.96
CA HIS A 193 24.46 -12.59 -7.41
C HIS A 193 24.97 -13.67 -6.44
N LYS A 194 25.83 -13.31 -5.48
CA LYS A 194 26.27 -14.21 -4.39
C LYS A 194 25.22 -14.34 -3.27
N MET A 195 24.28 -13.39 -3.18
CA MET A 195 23.19 -13.46 -2.22
C MET A 195 22.23 -14.59 -2.60
N THR A 196 21.95 -15.48 -1.66
CA THR A 196 21.10 -16.64 -1.87
C THR A 196 19.71 -16.47 -1.28
N GLN A 197 19.58 -15.60 -0.28
CA GLN A 197 18.35 -15.31 0.45
C GLN A 197 18.03 -13.82 0.43
N SER A 198 16.75 -13.49 0.39
CA SER A 198 16.25 -12.11 0.46
C SER A 198 16.68 -11.38 1.73
N SER A 199 16.81 -12.10 2.84
CA SER A 199 17.31 -11.56 4.10
C SER A 199 18.70 -10.94 4.03
N GLU A 200 19.58 -11.41 3.12
CA GLU A 200 20.92 -10.86 2.94
C GLU A 200 20.88 -9.46 2.32
N LEU A 201 19.98 -9.24 1.37
CA LEU A 201 19.79 -7.92 0.77
C LEU A 201 19.14 -6.94 1.75
N ILE A 202 18.14 -7.40 2.51
CA ILE A 202 17.52 -6.60 3.57
C ILE A 202 18.58 -6.21 4.62
N ALA A 203 19.39 -7.15 5.09
CA ALA A 203 20.46 -6.89 6.07
C ALA A 203 21.52 -5.89 5.55
N SER A 204 21.83 -5.94 4.25
CA SER A 204 22.73 -4.95 3.64
C SER A 204 22.17 -3.53 3.69
N ALA A 205 20.87 -3.38 3.33
CA ALA A 205 20.19 -2.10 3.39
C ALA A 205 19.99 -1.61 4.85
N ASP A 206 19.67 -2.51 5.77
CA ASP A 206 19.52 -2.21 7.19
C ASP A 206 20.83 -1.70 7.81
N SER A 207 21.96 -2.32 7.47
CA SER A 207 23.28 -1.85 7.87
C SER A 207 23.58 -0.44 7.35
N ALA A 208 23.13 -0.11 6.15
CA ALA A 208 23.23 1.24 5.60
C ALA A 208 22.31 2.23 6.33
N LEU A 209 21.06 1.84 6.63
CA LEU A 209 20.11 2.64 7.42
C LEU A 209 20.69 2.96 8.80
N TYR A 210 21.29 1.96 9.45
CA TYR A 210 21.95 2.18 10.74
C TYR A 210 23.06 3.26 10.64
N ARG A 211 23.89 3.23 9.57
CA ARG A 211 24.89 4.28 9.33
C ARG A 211 24.26 5.66 9.14
N ALA A 212 23.18 5.74 8.37
CA ALA A 212 22.43 6.99 8.19
C ALA A 212 21.95 7.56 9.52
N LYS A 213 21.35 6.73 10.39
CA LYS A 213 20.89 7.13 11.73
C LYS A 213 22.06 7.57 12.64
N ALA A 214 23.18 6.83 12.61
CA ALA A 214 24.37 7.14 13.42
C ALA A 214 25.07 8.45 13.01
N ASN A 215 25.04 8.79 11.71
CA ASN A 215 25.70 9.96 11.13
C ASN A 215 24.84 11.24 11.19
N GLY A 216 23.76 11.27 11.96
CA GLY A 216 22.96 12.48 12.20
C GLY A 216 21.56 12.45 11.63
N ARG A 217 21.10 11.31 11.10
CA ARG A 217 19.75 11.14 10.51
C ARG A 217 19.52 11.98 9.25
N ASN A 218 18.27 12.01 8.75
CA ASN A 218 17.83 12.78 7.58
C ASN A 218 18.81 12.68 6.40
N GLN A 219 19.22 11.47 6.05
CA GLN A 219 20.19 11.21 4.99
C GLN A 219 20.04 9.82 4.40
N VAL A 220 20.63 9.64 3.19
CA VAL A 220 20.77 8.35 2.53
C VAL A 220 22.17 7.79 2.76
N SER A 221 22.27 6.50 3.03
CA SER A 221 23.54 5.75 3.11
C SER A 221 23.45 4.47 2.27
N ASN A 222 24.56 3.95 1.80
CA ASN A 222 24.66 2.71 1.03
C ASN A 222 25.81 1.81 1.53
#